data_75e66d573b8734567ef32d6004c412f1
#
_entry.id   75e66d573b8734567ef32d6004c412f1
#
_cell.length_a   1.000
_cell.length_b   1.000
_cell.length_c   1.000
_cell.angle_alpha   90.00
_cell.angle_beta   90.00
_cell.angle_gamma   90.00
#
_symmetry.space_group_name_H-M   'P 1'
#
loop_
_entity.id
_entity.type
_entity.pdbx_description
1 polymer ?
#
loop_
_entity_poly.entity_id
_entity_poly.type
_entity_poly.pdbx_seq_one_letter_code
_entity_poly.pdbx_strand_id
1 'polypeptide(L)'
;MASSVPPISLRQMRYLIALEETQHFREGAESCGISQPSLSVQIKTMEDTLGLILVERGRGPVRLTLAGREVARRSREILDAAQGILDLSVTLKSGLGGTIRLGTSATLGPYLMPHVISDLRASHPDLRLYIREAAPRDLLRELHDGVHDLILTQLPVSGATLSHARLFREPLAVALPAGHPLAARETLDNDDLSDKTILSLSPAYALYDMISALCVETGAHLSREYEGTSLDALRQMVAMNMGLTFLPALYVESEIQGRARDVVTRPFRGRRFARSIGLVWRASSGAAPAYERLAAAIRDTARRFPQLVIEA
;
A
#
# COMPACT_ATOMS: atom_id res chain seq x y z
N MET A 1 -7.86 -38.01 -21.17
CA MET A 1 -7.69 -36.83 -22.03
C MET A 1 -6.36 -36.21 -21.66
N ALA A 2 -5.37 -36.27 -22.55
CA ALA A 2 -4.09 -35.61 -22.33
C ALA A 2 -4.35 -34.10 -22.32
N SER A 3 -4.06 -33.45 -21.21
CA SER A 3 -4.11 -31.98 -21.10
C SER A 3 -3.04 -31.42 -22.05
N SER A 4 -3.46 -30.89 -23.20
CA SER A 4 -2.54 -30.20 -24.10
C SER A 4 -2.01 -28.97 -23.37
N VAL A 5 -0.69 -28.83 -23.32
CA VAL A 5 -0.04 -27.63 -22.80
C VAL A 5 -0.56 -26.43 -23.62
N PRO A 6 -1.02 -25.34 -22.99
CA PRO A 6 -1.47 -24.18 -23.72
C PRO A 6 -0.40 -23.71 -24.71
N PRO A 7 -0.76 -23.36 -25.95
CA PRO A 7 0.22 -22.98 -26.97
C PRO A 7 0.83 -21.59 -26.77
N ILE A 8 0.53 -20.94 -25.65
CA ILE A 8 1.05 -19.62 -25.23
C ILE A 8 2.12 -19.80 -24.17
N SER A 9 3.28 -19.18 -24.35
CA SER A 9 4.40 -19.28 -23.41
C SER A 9 4.42 -18.14 -22.38
N LEU A 10 5.03 -18.39 -21.20
CA LEU A 10 5.28 -17.35 -20.19
C LEU A 10 6.11 -16.17 -20.75
N ARG A 11 7.00 -16.44 -21.73
CA ARG A 11 7.77 -15.38 -22.39
C ARG A 11 6.87 -14.45 -23.20
N GLN A 12 5.93 -14.99 -23.96
CA GLN A 12 4.97 -14.18 -24.72
C GLN A 12 4.09 -13.34 -23.79
N MET A 13 3.65 -13.90 -22.66
CA MET A 13 2.90 -13.16 -21.64
C MET A 13 3.71 -11.95 -21.10
N ARG A 14 4.98 -12.17 -20.76
CA ARG A 14 5.89 -11.12 -20.33
C ARG A 14 6.09 -10.03 -21.40
N TYR A 15 6.19 -10.41 -22.66
CA TYR A 15 6.37 -9.48 -23.78
C TYR A 15 5.15 -8.58 -23.98
N LEU A 16 3.94 -9.12 -23.82
CA LEU A 16 2.71 -8.33 -23.92
C LEU A 16 2.63 -7.29 -22.78
N ILE A 17 2.98 -7.70 -21.56
CA ILE A 17 3.02 -6.80 -20.41
C ILE A 17 4.06 -5.70 -20.62
N ALA A 18 5.26 -6.04 -21.07
CA ALA A 18 6.31 -5.06 -21.35
C ALA A 18 5.88 -4.02 -22.41
N LEU A 19 5.10 -4.44 -23.42
CA LEU A 19 4.52 -3.50 -24.38
C LEU A 19 3.45 -2.58 -23.78
N GLU A 20 2.64 -3.09 -22.86
CA GLU A 20 1.66 -2.25 -22.16
C GLU A 20 2.34 -1.18 -21.29
N GLU A 21 3.42 -1.54 -20.61
CA GLU A 21 4.15 -0.65 -19.70
C GLU A 21 4.96 0.41 -20.44
N THR A 22 5.66 0.01 -21.51
CA THR A 22 6.55 0.91 -22.24
C THR A 22 5.85 1.68 -23.35
N GLN A 23 4.73 1.18 -23.85
CA GLN A 23 4.00 1.71 -25.02
C GLN A 23 4.88 1.89 -26.26
N HIS A 24 6.02 1.18 -26.31
CA HIS A 24 7.00 1.27 -27.37
C HIS A 24 7.68 -0.08 -27.64
N PHE A 25 7.63 -0.57 -28.91
CA PHE A 25 8.20 -1.88 -29.26
C PHE A 25 9.69 -2.01 -28.98
N ARG A 26 10.47 -0.96 -29.21
CA ARG A 26 11.92 -0.98 -28.97
C ARG A 26 12.22 -1.05 -27.47
N GLU A 27 11.60 -0.19 -26.68
CA GLU A 27 11.81 -0.15 -25.22
C GLU A 27 11.29 -1.42 -24.54
N GLY A 28 10.13 -1.95 -24.99
CA GLY A 28 9.61 -3.22 -24.53
C GLY A 28 10.52 -4.41 -24.86
N ALA A 29 11.18 -4.39 -26.01
CA ALA A 29 12.17 -5.41 -26.37
C ALA A 29 13.45 -5.30 -25.51
N GLU A 30 13.97 -4.09 -25.32
CA GLU A 30 15.12 -3.80 -24.46
C GLU A 30 14.86 -4.23 -23.01
N SER A 31 13.69 -3.94 -22.44
CA SER A 31 13.30 -4.38 -21.09
C SER A 31 13.22 -5.89 -20.94
N CYS A 32 12.95 -6.61 -22.03
CA CYS A 32 12.90 -8.07 -22.07
C CYS A 32 14.22 -8.73 -22.51
N GLY A 33 15.25 -7.95 -22.82
CA GLY A 33 16.57 -8.46 -23.25
C GLY A 33 16.55 -9.13 -24.61
N ILE A 34 15.66 -8.70 -25.54
CA ILE A 34 15.55 -9.24 -26.89
C ILE A 34 15.56 -8.13 -27.96
N SER A 35 15.69 -8.51 -29.23
CA SER A 35 15.58 -7.57 -30.35
C SER A 35 14.11 -7.18 -30.60
N GLN A 36 13.89 -5.94 -31.06
CA GLN A 36 12.55 -5.47 -31.46
C GLN A 36 11.86 -6.36 -32.51
N PRO A 37 12.53 -6.84 -33.56
CA PRO A 37 11.92 -7.79 -34.48
C PRO A 37 11.44 -9.08 -33.79
N SER A 38 12.23 -9.60 -32.84
CA SER A 38 11.87 -10.81 -32.09
C SER A 38 10.61 -10.56 -31.25
N LEU A 39 10.52 -9.42 -30.54
CA LEU A 39 9.32 -9.06 -29.79
C LEU A 39 8.08 -8.99 -30.68
N SER A 40 8.19 -8.31 -31.84
CA SER A 40 7.09 -8.17 -32.79
C SER A 40 6.60 -9.52 -33.34
N VAL A 41 7.51 -10.44 -33.64
CA VAL A 41 7.17 -11.80 -34.08
C VAL A 41 6.46 -12.58 -32.96
N GLN A 42 6.94 -12.50 -31.73
CA GLN A 42 6.34 -13.23 -30.62
C GLN A 42 4.93 -12.72 -30.25
N ILE A 43 4.71 -11.40 -30.32
CA ILE A 43 3.36 -10.84 -30.16
C ILE A 43 2.45 -11.29 -31.29
N LYS A 44 2.93 -11.25 -32.56
CA LYS A 44 2.14 -11.72 -33.67
C LYS A 44 1.77 -13.21 -33.55
N THR A 45 2.73 -14.05 -33.16
CA THR A 45 2.47 -15.47 -32.90
C THR A 45 1.42 -15.68 -31.83
N MET A 46 1.44 -14.86 -30.75
CA MET A 46 0.43 -14.90 -29.71
C MET A 46 -0.95 -14.49 -30.21
N GLU A 47 -1.02 -13.42 -31.02
CA GLU A 47 -2.25 -12.97 -31.69
C GLU A 47 -2.84 -14.07 -32.61
N ASP A 48 -2.01 -14.68 -33.43
CA ASP A 48 -2.42 -15.75 -34.34
C ASP A 48 -2.90 -17.00 -33.56
N THR A 49 -2.25 -17.34 -32.47
CA THR A 49 -2.63 -18.47 -31.61
C THR A 49 -3.98 -18.25 -30.96
N LEU A 50 -4.25 -17.02 -30.49
CA LEU A 50 -5.51 -16.66 -29.84
C LEU A 50 -6.63 -16.32 -30.79
N GLY A 51 -6.33 -16.04 -32.06
CA GLY A 51 -7.28 -15.49 -33.02
C GLY A 51 -7.75 -14.06 -32.63
N LEU A 52 -6.95 -13.32 -31.89
CA LEU A 52 -7.29 -11.99 -31.39
C LEU A 52 -6.21 -10.98 -31.77
N ILE A 53 -6.61 -9.74 -32.05
CA ILE A 53 -5.68 -8.62 -32.16
C ILE A 53 -5.49 -8.06 -30.74
N LEU A 54 -4.25 -8.12 -30.22
CA LEU A 54 -3.90 -7.66 -28.89
C LEU A 54 -3.32 -6.24 -28.88
N VAL A 55 -2.66 -5.85 -29.97
CA VAL A 55 -1.93 -4.57 -30.09
C VAL A 55 -2.48 -3.76 -31.26
N GLU A 56 -2.82 -2.51 -31.02
CA GLU A 56 -3.21 -1.56 -32.05
C GLU A 56 -1.97 -1.16 -32.87
N ARG A 57 -2.02 -1.38 -34.17
CA ARG A 57 -0.94 -1.01 -35.08
C ARG A 57 -1.25 0.31 -35.76
N GLY A 58 -0.54 1.37 -35.38
CA GLY A 58 -0.75 2.73 -35.90
C GLY A 58 0.50 3.60 -35.79
N ARG A 59 0.40 4.86 -36.28
CA ARG A 59 1.43 5.87 -36.05
C ARG A 59 1.22 6.49 -34.66
N GLY A 60 2.12 6.24 -33.70
CA GLY A 60 2.06 6.77 -32.34
C GLY A 60 2.45 5.73 -31.29
N PRO A 61 2.22 6.04 -29.99
CA PRO A 61 2.49 5.10 -28.90
C PRO A 61 1.70 3.80 -29.08
N VAL A 62 2.33 2.68 -28.77
CA VAL A 62 1.71 1.36 -28.81
C VAL A 62 0.59 1.29 -27.77
N ARG A 63 -0.58 0.82 -28.17
CA ARG A 63 -1.73 0.63 -27.28
C ARG A 63 -2.21 -0.80 -27.37
N LEU A 64 -2.65 -1.34 -26.25
CA LEU A 64 -3.35 -2.60 -26.23
C LEU A 64 -4.83 -2.40 -26.58
N THR A 65 -5.38 -3.33 -27.36
CA THR A 65 -6.83 -3.43 -27.59
C THR A 65 -7.56 -3.79 -26.28
N LEU A 66 -8.89 -3.80 -26.29
CA LEU A 66 -9.67 -4.32 -25.16
C LEU A 66 -9.28 -5.77 -24.84
N ALA A 67 -9.17 -6.62 -25.86
CA ALA A 67 -8.70 -8.00 -25.72
C ALA A 67 -7.26 -8.06 -25.19
N GLY A 68 -6.37 -7.19 -25.71
CA GLY A 68 -4.98 -7.11 -25.27
C GLY A 68 -4.84 -6.79 -23.78
N ARG A 69 -5.63 -5.84 -23.27
CA ARG A 69 -5.62 -5.49 -21.82
C ARG A 69 -6.11 -6.65 -20.95
N GLU A 70 -7.18 -7.36 -21.36
CA GLU A 70 -7.67 -8.51 -20.60
C GLU A 70 -6.67 -9.67 -20.63
N VAL A 71 -6.03 -9.94 -21.78
CA VAL A 71 -4.97 -10.95 -21.88
C VAL A 71 -3.75 -10.55 -21.03
N ALA A 72 -3.34 -9.28 -21.04
CA ALA A 72 -2.24 -8.80 -20.22
C ALA A 72 -2.54 -8.95 -18.72
N ARG A 73 -3.77 -8.63 -18.29
CA ARG A 73 -4.21 -8.83 -16.90
C ARG A 73 -4.09 -10.30 -16.47
N ARG A 74 -4.65 -11.22 -17.27
CA ARG A 74 -4.53 -12.67 -16.99
C ARG A 74 -3.09 -13.18 -17.07
N SER A 75 -2.29 -12.59 -17.96
CA SER A 75 -0.87 -12.93 -18.08
C SER A 75 -0.10 -12.58 -16.80
N ARG A 76 -0.43 -11.46 -16.13
CA ARG A 76 0.16 -11.11 -14.82
C ARG A 76 -0.17 -12.16 -13.75
N GLU A 77 -1.43 -12.58 -13.67
CA GLU A 77 -1.86 -13.62 -12.72
C GLU A 77 -1.07 -14.93 -12.89
N ILE A 78 -0.84 -15.33 -14.14
CA ILE A 78 -0.07 -16.55 -14.46
C ILE A 78 1.42 -16.39 -14.11
N LEU A 79 2.01 -15.24 -14.45
CA LEU A 79 3.42 -14.97 -14.15
C LEU A 79 3.66 -14.86 -12.64
N ASP A 80 2.71 -14.29 -11.90
CA ASP A 80 2.76 -14.25 -10.43
C ASP A 80 2.69 -15.66 -9.83
N ALA A 81 1.81 -16.52 -10.35
CA ALA A 81 1.74 -17.91 -9.91
C ALA A 81 3.03 -18.68 -10.23
N ALA A 82 3.65 -18.44 -11.39
CA ALA A 82 4.93 -19.02 -11.76
C ALA A 82 6.07 -18.53 -10.86
N GLN A 83 6.08 -17.24 -10.51
CA GLN A 83 7.04 -16.68 -9.54
C GLN A 83 6.85 -17.32 -8.16
N GLY A 84 5.61 -17.55 -7.73
CA GLY A 84 5.31 -18.23 -6.46
C GLY A 84 5.94 -19.63 -6.34
N ILE A 85 6.14 -20.35 -7.47
CA ILE A 85 6.86 -21.64 -7.47
C ILE A 85 8.35 -21.42 -7.13
N LEU A 86 8.97 -20.38 -7.66
CA LEU A 86 10.37 -20.06 -7.36
C LEU A 86 10.51 -19.60 -5.90
N ASP A 87 9.60 -18.76 -5.43
CA ASP A 87 9.58 -18.26 -4.05
C ASP A 87 9.34 -19.38 -3.04
N LEU A 88 8.49 -20.35 -3.38
CA LEU A 88 8.30 -21.55 -2.58
C LEU A 88 9.61 -22.32 -2.36
N SER A 89 10.46 -22.40 -3.38
CA SER A 89 11.76 -23.07 -3.29
C SER A 89 12.73 -22.37 -2.33
N VAL A 90 12.69 -21.05 -2.29
CA VAL A 90 13.49 -20.21 -1.38
C VAL A 90 12.93 -20.31 0.05
N THR A 91 11.60 -20.24 0.19
CA THR A 91 10.90 -20.31 1.48
C THR A 91 11.09 -21.67 2.15
N LEU A 92 11.09 -22.77 1.38
CA LEU A 92 11.37 -24.11 1.89
C LEU A 92 12.82 -24.27 2.36
N LYS A 93 13.76 -23.47 1.84
CA LYS A 93 15.18 -23.55 2.20
C LYS A 93 15.58 -22.67 3.38
N SER A 94 14.95 -21.52 3.57
CA SER A 94 15.43 -20.47 4.50
C SER A 94 14.38 -19.86 5.45
N GLY A 95 13.12 -20.20 5.33
CA GLY A 95 12.06 -19.70 6.23
C GLY A 95 11.61 -18.25 5.94
N LEU A 96 12.48 -17.27 6.01
CA LEU A 96 12.32 -15.87 5.56
C LEU A 96 13.61 -15.48 4.86
N GLY A 97 13.63 -15.49 3.53
CA GLY A 97 14.78 -15.13 2.72
C GLY A 97 14.37 -14.61 1.34
N GLY A 98 15.36 -14.11 0.57
CA GLY A 98 15.12 -13.53 -0.74
C GLY A 98 14.64 -12.09 -0.69
N THR A 99 14.09 -11.60 -1.80
CA THR A 99 13.60 -10.21 -1.91
C THR A 99 12.09 -10.19 -1.81
N ILE A 100 11.58 -9.41 -0.87
CA ILE A 100 10.14 -9.12 -0.70
C ILE A 100 9.89 -7.66 -1.09
N ARG A 101 8.95 -7.44 -1.99
CA ARG A 101 8.50 -6.10 -2.42
C ARG A 101 7.29 -5.70 -1.58
N LEU A 102 7.50 -4.76 -0.66
CA LEU A 102 6.50 -4.27 0.27
C LEU A 102 6.01 -2.88 -0.14
N GLY A 103 4.73 -2.76 -0.44
CA GLY A 103 4.07 -1.47 -0.57
C GLY A 103 3.60 -0.95 0.79
N THR A 104 3.73 0.34 1.04
CA THR A 104 3.22 0.97 2.28
C THR A 104 2.71 2.37 2.02
N SER A 105 1.84 2.89 2.90
CA SER A 105 1.39 4.27 2.81
C SER A 105 2.38 5.22 3.50
N ALA A 106 2.45 6.46 3.02
CA ALA A 106 3.25 7.52 3.64
C ALA A 106 2.86 7.84 5.10
N THR A 107 1.71 7.37 5.55
CA THR A 107 1.26 7.53 6.94
C THR A 107 1.70 6.39 7.88
N LEU A 108 2.38 5.37 7.35
CA LEU A 108 2.85 4.19 8.08
C LEU A 108 4.34 3.93 7.83
N GLY A 109 4.74 3.93 6.55
CA GLY A 109 6.09 3.56 6.12
C GLY A 109 7.19 4.26 6.91
N PRO A 110 7.23 5.59 6.91
CA PRO A 110 8.31 6.34 7.55
C PRO A 110 8.44 6.11 9.06
N TYR A 111 7.32 5.81 9.74
CA TYR A 111 7.25 5.77 11.21
C TYR A 111 7.40 4.36 11.79
N LEU A 112 7.13 3.32 11.01
CA LEU A 112 7.22 1.92 11.45
C LEU A 112 8.36 1.15 10.79
N MET A 113 8.52 1.30 9.46
CA MET A 113 9.42 0.41 8.70
C MET A 113 10.90 0.54 9.04
N PRO A 114 11.46 1.70 9.42
CA PRO A 114 12.85 1.76 9.87
C PRO A 114 13.15 0.84 11.07
N HIS A 115 12.22 0.75 12.02
CA HIS A 115 12.34 -0.13 13.19
C HIS A 115 12.23 -1.60 12.78
N VAL A 116 11.26 -1.94 11.92
CA VAL A 116 11.08 -3.30 11.39
C VAL A 116 12.31 -3.76 10.61
N ILE A 117 12.88 -2.90 9.73
CA ILE A 117 14.09 -3.22 8.96
C ILE A 117 15.27 -3.47 9.88
N SER A 118 15.45 -2.64 10.92
CA SER A 118 16.51 -2.79 11.89
C SER A 118 16.47 -4.16 12.57
N ASP A 119 15.28 -4.59 13.02
CA ASP A 119 15.09 -5.86 13.69
C ASP A 119 15.26 -7.06 12.76
N LEU A 120 14.71 -6.95 11.54
CA LEU A 120 14.81 -8.01 10.54
C LEU A 120 16.25 -8.21 10.04
N ARG A 121 17.03 -7.15 9.92
CA ARG A 121 18.46 -7.28 9.56
C ARG A 121 19.26 -8.09 10.58
N ALA A 122 18.93 -7.97 11.86
CA ALA A 122 19.59 -8.73 12.92
C ALA A 122 19.18 -10.20 12.93
N SER A 123 17.90 -10.50 12.66
CA SER A 123 17.33 -11.85 12.77
C SER A 123 17.28 -12.62 11.45
N HIS A 124 17.22 -11.94 10.31
CA HIS A 124 17.07 -12.51 8.96
C HIS A 124 18.00 -11.79 7.96
N PRO A 125 19.31 -12.01 8.01
CA PRO A 125 20.29 -11.28 7.20
C PRO A 125 20.14 -11.52 5.68
N ASP A 126 19.55 -12.64 5.28
CA ASP A 126 19.30 -13.00 3.88
C ASP A 126 17.99 -12.40 3.32
N LEU A 127 17.16 -11.77 4.17
CA LEU A 127 15.94 -11.10 3.76
C LEU A 127 16.25 -9.70 3.23
N ARG A 128 15.80 -9.41 2.02
CA ARG A 128 15.83 -8.08 1.42
C ARG A 128 14.41 -7.54 1.29
N LEU A 129 14.12 -6.43 1.96
CA LEU A 129 12.87 -5.70 1.79
C LEU A 129 13.09 -4.55 0.82
N TYR A 130 12.38 -4.58 -0.31
CA TYR A 130 12.23 -3.44 -1.19
C TYR A 130 10.93 -2.74 -0.84
N ILE A 131 11.03 -1.54 -0.26
CA ILE A 131 9.88 -0.79 0.23
C ILE A 131 9.57 0.36 -0.72
N ARG A 132 8.30 0.47 -1.11
CA ARG A 132 7.79 1.58 -1.92
C ARG A 132 6.57 2.18 -1.25
N GLU A 133 6.55 3.51 -1.19
CA GLU A 133 5.41 4.25 -0.68
C GLU A 133 4.48 4.69 -1.82
N ALA A 134 3.17 4.51 -1.60
CA ALA A 134 2.14 4.98 -2.49
C ALA A 134 0.83 5.25 -1.73
N ALA A 135 -0.15 5.89 -2.39
CA ALA A 135 -1.48 6.06 -1.83
C ALA A 135 -2.20 4.69 -1.66
N PRO A 136 -3.04 4.49 -0.64
CA PRO A 136 -3.66 3.19 -0.37
C PRO A 136 -4.43 2.58 -1.55
N ARG A 137 -5.11 3.40 -2.35
CA ARG A 137 -5.80 2.92 -3.56
C ARG A 137 -4.84 2.40 -4.63
N ASP A 138 -3.69 3.07 -4.78
CA ASP A 138 -2.65 2.65 -5.71
C ASP A 138 -1.96 1.39 -5.22
N LEU A 139 -1.69 1.28 -3.92
CA LEU A 139 -1.12 0.07 -3.30
C LEU A 139 -1.96 -1.17 -3.57
N LEU A 140 -3.30 -1.07 -3.46
CA LEU A 140 -4.19 -2.20 -3.75
C LEU A 140 -4.15 -2.60 -5.23
N ARG A 141 -4.16 -1.62 -6.13
CA ARG A 141 -4.01 -1.86 -7.56
C ARG A 141 -2.65 -2.50 -7.87
N GLU A 142 -1.57 -1.92 -7.36
CA GLU A 142 -0.19 -2.40 -7.57
C GLU A 142 0.04 -3.79 -6.94
N LEU A 143 -0.62 -4.12 -5.83
CA LEU A 143 -0.63 -5.47 -5.28
C LEU A 143 -1.32 -6.44 -6.23
N HIS A 144 -2.46 -6.07 -6.80
CA HIS A 144 -3.19 -6.89 -7.77
C HIS A 144 -2.36 -7.11 -9.04
N ASP A 145 -1.69 -6.06 -9.51
CA ASP A 145 -0.85 -6.07 -10.71
C ASP A 145 0.53 -6.75 -10.51
N GLY A 146 0.83 -7.24 -9.30
CA GLY A 146 2.08 -7.95 -8.99
C GLY A 146 3.31 -7.04 -8.83
N VAL A 147 3.14 -5.72 -8.75
CA VAL A 147 4.21 -4.76 -8.45
C VAL A 147 4.73 -4.98 -7.04
N HIS A 148 3.83 -5.29 -6.10
CA HIS A 148 4.13 -5.66 -4.72
C HIS A 148 3.79 -7.12 -4.45
N ASP A 149 4.54 -7.75 -3.56
CA ASP A 149 4.26 -9.07 -3.04
C ASP A 149 3.25 -8.98 -1.90
N LEU A 150 3.36 -7.91 -1.09
CA LEU A 150 2.43 -7.55 -0.04
C LEU A 150 2.40 -6.05 0.20
N ILE A 151 1.35 -5.59 0.88
CA ILE A 151 1.20 -4.20 1.28
C ILE A 151 0.89 -4.09 2.78
N LEU A 152 1.46 -3.07 3.40
CA LEU A 152 1.14 -2.63 4.77
C LEU A 152 0.15 -1.48 4.67
N THR A 153 -1.09 -1.70 5.13
CA THR A 153 -2.18 -0.73 4.93
C THR A 153 -3.23 -0.79 6.03
N GLN A 154 -4.14 0.17 6.00
CA GLN A 154 -5.31 0.17 6.88
C GLN A 154 -6.34 -0.87 6.41
N LEU A 155 -6.90 -1.61 7.37
CA LEU A 155 -8.00 -2.55 7.18
C LEU A 155 -9.37 -1.89 7.50
N PRO A 156 -10.48 -2.41 6.95
CA PRO A 156 -10.56 -3.53 6.02
C PRO A 156 -10.16 -3.16 4.59
N VAL A 157 -9.64 -4.15 3.86
CA VAL A 157 -9.47 -4.07 2.41
C VAL A 157 -10.49 -4.96 1.73
N SER A 158 -11.04 -4.53 0.61
CA SER A 158 -12.03 -5.29 -0.16
C SER A 158 -11.32 -6.11 -1.25
N GLY A 159 -11.73 -7.38 -1.40
CA GLY A 159 -11.27 -8.26 -2.48
C GLY A 159 -11.27 -9.73 -2.08
N ALA A 160 -12.07 -10.56 -2.78
CA ALA A 160 -12.17 -12.01 -2.53
C ALA A 160 -10.86 -12.78 -2.80
N THR A 161 -9.92 -12.15 -3.50
CA THR A 161 -8.62 -12.75 -3.88
C THR A 161 -7.48 -12.32 -2.96
N LEU A 162 -7.78 -11.59 -1.88
CA LEU A 162 -6.79 -11.10 -0.93
C LEU A 162 -6.87 -11.88 0.39
N SER A 163 -5.70 -12.13 0.96
CA SER A 163 -5.51 -12.60 2.32
C SER A 163 -4.84 -11.50 3.14
N HIS A 164 -5.02 -11.51 4.45
CA HIS A 164 -4.41 -10.53 5.32
C HIS A 164 -4.08 -11.09 6.69
N ALA A 165 -3.06 -10.53 7.33
CA ALA A 165 -2.78 -10.69 8.74
C ALA A 165 -3.01 -9.34 9.44
N ARG A 166 -3.81 -9.32 10.50
CA ARG A 166 -3.95 -8.14 11.36
C ARG A 166 -2.66 -7.95 12.15
N LEU A 167 -2.27 -6.71 12.34
CA LEU A 167 -1.05 -6.39 13.05
C LEU A 167 -1.34 -5.68 14.38
N PHE A 168 -1.96 -4.53 14.30
CA PHE A 168 -2.30 -3.73 15.46
C PHE A 168 -3.40 -2.71 15.15
N ARG A 169 -4.00 -2.18 16.22
CA ARG A 169 -4.83 -0.98 16.16
C ARG A 169 -4.02 0.21 16.61
N GLU A 170 -4.07 1.27 15.82
CA GLU A 170 -3.37 2.51 16.06
C GLU A 170 -4.37 3.61 16.39
N PRO A 171 -4.34 4.18 17.63
CA PRO A 171 -5.21 5.28 17.98
C PRO A 171 -4.83 6.55 17.22
N LEU A 172 -5.82 7.41 17.04
CA LEU A 172 -5.68 8.72 16.46
C LEU A 172 -5.89 9.77 17.55
N ALA A 173 -4.96 10.71 17.65
CA ALA A 173 -5.05 11.83 18.58
C ALA A 173 -5.46 13.12 17.86
N VAL A 174 -6.24 13.97 18.51
CA VAL A 174 -6.55 15.31 17.99
C VAL A 174 -5.29 16.16 18.11
N ALA A 175 -4.85 16.74 17.02
CA ALA A 175 -3.78 17.72 16.97
C ALA A 175 -4.37 19.13 16.86
N LEU A 176 -3.85 20.04 17.68
CA LEU A 176 -4.33 21.41 17.78
C LEU A 176 -3.16 22.35 18.11
N PRO A 177 -3.29 23.66 17.80
CA PRO A 177 -2.27 24.65 18.16
C PRO A 177 -2.03 24.65 19.68
N ALA A 178 -0.79 24.81 20.13
CA ALA A 178 -0.46 24.81 21.55
C ALA A 178 -1.22 25.88 22.36
N GLY A 179 -1.55 27.03 21.73
CA GLY A 179 -2.35 28.10 22.33
C GLY A 179 -3.87 27.95 22.20
N HIS A 180 -4.36 26.83 21.63
CA HIS A 180 -5.80 26.63 21.47
C HIS A 180 -6.49 26.36 22.82
N PRO A 181 -7.70 26.90 23.09
CA PRO A 181 -8.40 26.70 24.38
C PRO A 181 -8.55 25.20 24.78
N LEU A 182 -8.81 24.33 23.80
CA LEU A 182 -8.92 22.87 24.03
C LEU A 182 -7.57 22.23 24.42
N ALA A 183 -6.44 22.91 24.25
CA ALA A 183 -5.14 22.39 24.66
C ALA A 183 -5.00 22.25 26.19
N ALA A 184 -5.82 22.96 26.95
CA ALA A 184 -5.86 22.82 28.40
C ALA A 184 -6.59 21.55 28.89
N ARG A 185 -7.36 20.88 28.03
CA ARG A 185 -8.05 19.64 28.38
C ARG A 185 -7.11 18.45 28.31
N GLU A 186 -7.29 17.47 29.16
CA GLU A 186 -6.53 16.21 29.12
C GLU A 186 -6.99 15.30 27.98
N THR A 187 -8.27 15.33 27.66
CA THR A 187 -8.91 14.52 26.62
C THR A 187 -10.02 15.32 25.94
N LEU A 188 -10.29 15.02 24.68
CA LEU A 188 -11.36 15.61 23.89
C LEU A 188 -12.41 14.58 23.53
N ASP A 189 -13.64 15.04 23.31
CA ASP A 189 -14.78 14.22 22.89
C ASP A 189 -15.56 14.86 21.72
N ASN A 190 -16.70 14.28 21.36
CA ASN A 190 -17.50 14.71 20.23
C ASN A 190 -17.98 16.17 20.36
N ASP A 191 -18.36 16.59 21.56
CA ASP A 191 -18.90 17.93 21.81
C ASP A 191 -17.83 19.02 21.61
N ASP A 192 -16.58 18.68 21.87
CA ASP A 192 -15.43 19.57 21.68
C ASP A 192 -15.16 19.90 20.20
N LEU A 193 -15.62 19.04 19.30
CA LEU A 193 -15.41 19.18 17.86
C LEU A 193 -16.52 19.97 17.16
N SER A 194 -17.65 20.21 17.83
CA SER A 194 -18.76 20.99 17.24
C SER A 194 -18.28 22.33 16.73
N ASP A 195 -18.69 22.68 15.50
CA ASP A 195 -18.33 23.92 14.79
C ASP A 195 -16.82 24.12 14.56
N LYS A 196 -15.99 23.11 14.78
CA LYS A 196 -14.55 23.19 14.49
C LYS A 196 -14.25 22.82 13.05
N THR A 197 -13.27 23.52 12.47
CA THR A 197 -12.70 23.14 11.17
C THR A 197 -11.74 21.97 11.36
N ILE A 198 -11.96 20.86 10.66
CA ILE A 198 -11.11 19.67 10.69
C ILE A 198 -10.39 19.53 9.35
N LEU A 199 -9.07 19.48 9.39
CA LEU A 199 -8.20 19.22 8.25
C LEU A 199 -8.02 17.71 8.07
N SER A 200 -7.90 17.23 6.83
CA SER A 200 -7.68 15.82 6.53
C SER A 200 -6.75 15.62 5.33
N LEU A 201 -6.26 14.42 5.18
CA LEU A 201 -5.59 13.97 3.96
C LEU A 201 -6.60 13.87 2.80
N SER A 202 -6.11 13.61 1.58
CA SER A 202 -6.96 13.43 0.41
C SER A 202 -7.89 12.21 0.56
N PRO A 203 -9.00 12.15 -0.22
CA PRO A 203 -9.94 11.02 -0.24
C PRO A 203 -9.33 9.67 -0.66
N ALA A 204 -8.06 9.66 -1.11
CA ALA A 204 -7.33 8.42 -1.38
C ALA A 204 -6.97 7.62 -0.11
N TYR A 205 -7.08 8.25 1.06
CA TYR A 205 -6.78 7.63 2.35
C TYR A 205 -8.06 7.28 3.10
N ALA A 206 -8.15 6.07 3.66
CA ALA A 206 -9.27 5.65 4.50
C ALA A 206 -9.43 6.53 5.77
N LEU A 207 -8.38 7.21 6.19
CA LEU A 207 -8.43 8.19 7.27
C LEU A 207 -9.37 9.37 6.93
N TYR A 208 -9.45 9.77 5.65
CA TYR A 208 -10.40 10.79 5.21
C TYR A 208 -11.85 10.36 5.46
N ASP A 209 -12.20 9.12 5.10
CA ASP A 209 -13.56 8.61 5.28
C ASP A 209 -13.93 8.57 6.77
N MET A 210 -12.97 8.17 7.63
CA MET A 210 -13.16 8.16 9.09
C MET A 210 -13.39 9.57 9.65
N ILE A 211 -12.59 10.55 9.23
CA ILE A 211 -12.71 11.95 9.68
C ILE A 211 -14.00 12.57 9.12
N SER A 212 -14.33 12.32 7.85
CA SER A 212 -15.56 12.81 7.23
C SER A 212 -16.81 12.31 7.97
N ALA A 213 -16.85 11.02 8.31
CA ALA A 213 -17.95 10.45 9.10
C ALA A 213 -18.02 11.08 10.50
N LEU A 214 -16.88 11.30 11.14
CA LEU A 214 -16.82 11.95 12.45
C LEU A 214 -17.32 13.42 12.38
N CYS A 215 -16.96 14.17 11.35
CA CYS A 215 -17.44 15.54 11.16
C CYS A 215 -18.97 15.58 11.04
N VAL A 216 -19.58 14.64 10.31
CA VAL A 216 -21.04 14.53 10.21
C VAL A 216 -21.67 14.22 11.59
N GLU A 217 -21.06 13.34 12.37
CA GLU A 217 -21.55 12.94 13.70
C GLU A 217 -21.46 14.09 14.71
N THR A 218 -20.40 14.89 14.65
CA THR A 218 -20.09 15.92 15.67
C THR A 218 -20.52 17.32 15.30
N GLY A 219 -20.98 17.57 14.06
CA GLY A 219 -21.25 18.92 13.56
C GLY A 219 -19.98 19.71 13.23
N ALA A 220 -18.82 19.07 13.14
CA ALA A 220 -17.58 19.70 12.70
C ALA A 220 -17.56 19.95 11.19
N HIS A 221 -16.74 20.88 10.74
CA HIS A 221 -16.60 21.25 9.33
C HIS A 221 -15.34 20.66 8.73
N LEU A 222 -15.49 19.66 7.83
CA LEU A 222 -14.36 19.13 7.07
C LEU A 222 -13.85 20.17 6.06
N SER A 223 -12.60 20.62 6.23
CA SER A 223 -11.97 21.52 5.26
C SER A 223 -11.74 20.83 3.93
N ARG A 224 -12.06 21.52 2.83
CA ARG A 224 -11.79 21.08 1.46
C ARG A 224 -10.67 21.87 0.77
N GLU A 225 -9.99 22.70 1.54
CA GLU A 225 -8.94 23.58 1.01
C GLU A 225 -7.60 22.88 0.83
N TYR A 226 -7.48 21.63 1.35
CA TYR A 226 -6.27 20.84 1.26
C TYR A 226 -6.58 19.35 0.95
N GLU A 227 -5.99 18.86 -0.13
CA GLU A 227 -6.07 17.47 -0.56
C GLU A 227 -4.65 16.87 -0.71
N GLY A 228 -3.88 16.87 0.36
CA GLY A 228 -2.51 16.37 0.36
C GLY A 228 -2.37 14.95 0.88
N THR A 229 -1.13 14.48 0.88
CA THR A 229 -0.74 13.14 1.34
C THR A 229 0.18 13.19 2.55
N SER A 230 0.59 14.38 3.00
CA SER A 230 1.60 14.60 4.03
C SER A 230 0.97 14.94 5.39
N LEU A 231 1.29 14.14 6.40
CA LEU A 231 0.95 14.43 7.79
C LEU A 231 1.71 15.66 8.31
N ASP A 232 2.93 15.91 7.82
CA ASP A 232 3.69 17.10 8.16
C ASP A 232 3.03 18.37 7.69
N ALA A 233 2.47 18.37 6.46
CA ALA A 233 1.73 19.52 5.96
C ALA A 233 0.49 19.79 6.83
N LEU A 234 -0.27 18.76 7.21
CA LEU A 234 -1.40 18.90 8.15
C LEU A 234 -0.94 19.50 9.49
N ARG A 235 0.16 18.99 10.05
CA ARG A 235 0.73 19.53 11.30
C ARG A 235 1.09 21.01 11.17
N GLN A 236 1.72 21.42 10.06
CA GLN A 236 2.06 22.83 9.80
C GLN A 236 0.81 23.71 9.70
N MET A 237 -0.24 23.24 9.01
CA MET A 237 -1.50 23.97 8.90
C MET A 237 -2.18 24.11 10.27
N VAL A 238 -2.13 23.06 11.11
CA VAL A 238 -2.59 23.14 12.50
C VAL A 238 -1.78 24.19 13.28
N ALA A 239 -0.46 24.21 13.17
CA ALA A 239 0.40 25.21 13.80
C ALA A 239 0.04 26.65 13.40
N MET A 240 -0.41 26.85 12.16
CA MET A 240 -0.89 28.13 11.62
C MET A 240 -2.35 28.44 12.02
N ASN A 241 -2.97 27.64 12.89
CA ASN A 241 -4.36 27.80 13.36
C ASN A 241 -5.41 27.74 12.23
N MET A 242 -5.15 26.96 11.16
CA MET A 242 -6.09 26.77 10.06
C MET A 242 -7.20 25.75 10.37
N GLY A 243 -7.06 24.98 11.45
CA GLY A 243 -8.00 23.98 11.91
C GLY A 243 -7.35 22.95 12.81
N LEU A 244 -8.11 21.94 13.20
CA LEU A 244 -7.65 20.77 13.95
C LEU A 244 -7.46 19.62 12.98
N THR A 245 -6.73 18.56 13.38
CA THR A 245 -6.65 17.33 12.61
C THR A 245 -6.51 16.12 13.54
N PHE A 246 -6.59 14.92 12.95
CA PHE A 246 -6.32 13.67 13.64
C PHE A 246 -5.02 13.06 13.14
N LEU A 247 -4.08 12.81 14.05
CA LEU A 247 -2.78 12.26 13.71
C LEU A 247 -2.61 10.86 14.30
N PRO A 248 -2.05 9.92 13.51
CA PRO A 248 -1.74 8.57 13.98
C PRO A 248 -0.70 8.57 15.11
N ALA A 249 -0.83 7.63 16.03
CA ALA A 249 0.04 7.56 17.21
C ALA A 249 1.53 7.39 16.88
N LEU A 250 1.86 6.63 15.84
CA LEU A 250 3.25 6.48 15.36
C LEU A 250 3.83 7.81 14.87
N TYR A 251 3.03 8.61 14.15
CA TYR A 251 3.44 9.95 13.75
C TYR A 251 3.64 10.85 14.96
N VAL A 252 2.70 10.83 15.89
CA VAL A 252 2.75 11.66 17.11
C VAL A 252 4.02 11.34 17.92
N GLU A 253 4.35 10.08 18.09
CA GLU A 253 5.57 9.63 18.78
C GLU A 253 6.83 10.12 18.08
N SER A 254 6.89 9.99 16.75
CA SER A 254 8.07 10.35 15.97
C SER A 254 8.26 11.86 15.83
N GLU A 255 7.20 12.63 15.59
CA GLU A 255 7.31 14.01 15.10
C GLU A 255 6.80 15.08 16.06
N ILE A 256 6.03 14.71 17.08
CA ILE A 256 5.44 15.69 17.99
C ILE A 256 6.01 15.57 19.38
N GLN A 257 6.10 14.36 19.95
CA GLN A 257 6.57 14.19 21.32
C GLN A 257 8.03 14.63 21.47
N GLY A 258 8.22 15.68 22.28
CA GLY A 258 9.53 16.26 22.57
C GLY A 258 10.17 17.07 21.44
N ARG A 259 9.50 17.24 20.30
CA ARG A 259 10.03 17.95 19.11
C ARG A 259 9.23 19.18 18.73
N ALA A 260 7.92 19.07 18.56
CA ALA A 260 7.05 20.20 18.20
C ALA A 260 6.64 20.99 19.45
N ARG A 261 6.76 22.32 19.40
CA ARG A 261 6.30 23.23 20.48
C ARG A 261 5.04 24.00 20.11
N ASP A 262 4.70 24.01 18.85
CA ASP A 262 3.63 24.79 18.21
C ASP A 262 2.32 23.98 18.09
N VAL A 263 2.40 22.65 18.13
CA VAL A 263 1.28 21.72 18.07
C VAL A 263 1.29 20.79 19.27
N VAL A 264 0.15 20.60 19.89
CA VAL A 264 -0.07 19.60 20.93
C VAL A 264 -1.09 18.58 20.49
N THR A 265 -1.03 17.39 21.06
CA THR A 265 -2.02 16.34 20.80
C THR A 265 -2.80 16.00 22.06
N ARG A 266 -4.08 15.64 21.88
CA ARG A 266 -4.95 15.18 22.96
C ARG A 266 -5.64 13.88 22.55
N PRO A 267 -5.71 12.89 23.44
CA PRO A 267 -6.51 11.69 23.22
C PRO A 267 -7.96 12.06 22.93
N PHE A 268 -8.58 11.31 22.03
CA PHE A 268 -9.98 11.48 21.69
C PHE A 268 -10.82 10.37 22.31
N ARG A 269 -11.80 10.71 23.10
CA ARG A 269 -12.67 9.76 23.82
C ARG A 269 -13.84 9.24 22.99
N GLY A 270 -14.15 9.84 21.86
CA GLY A 270 -15.15 9.32 20.92
C GLY A 270 -14.84 7.87 20.58
N ARG A 271 -15.87 7.04 20.31
CA ARG A 271 -15.80 5.61 19.98
C ARG A 271 -14.41 5.23 19.47
N ARG A 272 -13.55 4.65 20.33
CA ARG A 272 -12.15 4.29 20.08
C ARG A 272 -11.66 4.65 18.68
N PHE A 273 -11.41 5.96 18.43
CA PHE A 273 -11.03 6.47 17.13
C PHE A 273 -9.62 5.96 16.82
N ALA A 274 -9.58 4.81 16.17
CA ALA A 274 -8.35 4.08 15.88
C ALA A 274 -8.49 3.37 14.53
N ARG A 275 -7.38 3.24 13.82
CA ARG A 275 -7.31 2.47 12.57
C ARG A 275 -6.71 1.09 12.82
N SER A 276 -7.24 0.05 12.20
CA SER A 276 -6.65 -1.28 12.19
C SER A 276 -5.64 -1.37 11.05
N ILE A 277 -4.45 -1.85 11.35
CA ILE A 277 -3.35 -1.99 10.38
C ILE A 277 -3.10 -3.46 10.15
N GLY A 278 -2.92 -3.82 8.88
CA GLY A 278 -2.64 -5.19 8.48
C GLY A 278 -1.65 -5.29 7.34
N LEU A 279 -1.09 -6.47 7.22
CA LEU A 279 -0.31 -6.91 6.09
C LEU A 279 -1.23 -7.68 5.14
N VAL A 280 -1.26 -7.30 3.87
CA VAL A 280 -2.20 -7.85 2.87
C VAL A 280 -1.42 -8.39 1.68
N TRP A 281 -1.83 -9.55 1.16
CA TRP A 281 -1.22 -10.21 -0.01
C TRP A 281 -2.27 -10.93 -0.85
N ARG A 282 -1.90 -11.35 -2.05
CA ARG A 282 -2.77 -12.15 -2.91
C ARG A 282 -2.93 -13.56 -2.32
N ALA A 283 -4.16 -14.04 -2.20
CA ALA A 283 -4.45 -15.38 -1.67
C ALA A 283 -3.80 -16.49 -2.52
N SER A 284 -3.56 -16.24 -3.81
CA SER A 284 -2.84 -17.14 -4.73
C SER A 284 -1.32 -17.19 -4.51
N SER A 285 -0.77 -16.32 -3.66
CA SER A 285 0.66 -16.31 -3.36
C SER A 285 1.06 -17.59 -2.62
N GLY A 286 1.97 -18.36 -3.15
CA GLY A 286 2.53 -19.54 -2.47
C GLY A 286 3.37 -19.23 -1.22
N ALA A 287 3.56 -17.94 -0.89
CA ALA A 287 4.45 -17.48 0.18
C ALA A 287 3.71 -17.10 1.48
N ALA A 288 2.42 -17.45 1.64
CA ALA A 288 1.63 -17.11 2.82
C ALA A 288 2.32 -17.43 4.15
N PRO A 289 2.99 -18.61 4.35
CA PRO A 289 3.71 -18.88 5.60
C PRO A 289 4.87 -17.92 5.89
N ALA A 290 5.55 -17.39 4.85
CA ALA A 290 6.59 -16.39 5.01
C ALA A 290 5.99 -15.02 5.39
N TYR A 291 4.85 -14.67 4.80
CA TYR A 291 4.17 -13.41 5.09
C TYR A 291 3.59 -13.38 6.51
N GLU A 292 3.10 -14.51 7.01
CA GLU A 292 2.69 -14.65 8.41
C GLU A 292 3.86 -14.48 9.38
N ARG A 293 5.03 -15.04 9.06
CA ARG A 293 6.25 -14.81 9.86
C ARG A 293 6.68 -13.34 9.83
N LEU A 294 6.61 -12.69 8.67
CA LEU A 294 6.88 -11.27 8.57
C LEU A 294 5.86 -10.45 9.39
N ALA A 295 4.58 -10.82 9.34
CA ALA A 295 3.56 -10.20 10.17
C ALA A 295 3.85 -10.36 11.66
N ALA A 296 4.31 -11.53 12.11
CA ALA A 296 4.73 -11.76 13.49
C ALA A 296 5.91 -10.85 13.87
N ALA A 297 6.94 -10.75 13.03
CA ALA A 297 8.07 -9.85 13.27
C ALA A 297 7.65 -8.38 13.35
N ILE A 298 6.73 -7.95 12.49
CA ILE A 298 6.19 -6.57 12.54
C ILE A 298 5.41 -6.35 13.85
N ARG A 299 4.59 -7.33 14.30
CA ARG A 299 3.89 -7.24 15.59
C ARG A 299 4.87 -7.13 16.75
N ASP A 300 5.96 -7.89 16.73
CA ASP A 300 6.98 -7.85 17.79
C ASP A 300 7.67 -6.49 17.84
N THR A 301 8.01 -5.91 16.70
CA THR A 301 8.51 -4.53 16.63
C THR A 301 7.48 -3.52 17.13
N ALA A 302 6.21 -3.68 16.74
CA ALA A 302 5.11 -2.79 17.13
C ALA A 302 4.85 -2.77 18.64
N ARG A 303 5.18 -3.83 19.39
CA ARG A 303 5.08 -3.87 20.87
C ARG A 303 5.96 -2.84 21.59
N ARG A 304 6.95 -2.27 20.92
CA ARG A 304 7.77 -1.19 21.47
C ARG A 304 7.01 0.14 21.60
N PHE A 305 5.89 0.25 20.91
CA PHE A 305 5.03 1.43 20.90
C PHE A 305 3.82 1.16 21.83
N PRO A 306 3.87 1.63 23.09
CA PRO A 306 2.86 1.26 24.11
C PRO A 306 1.45 1.75 23.77
N GLN A 307 1.33 2.74 22.88
CA GLN A 307 0.06 3.27 22.39
C GLN A 307 -0.63 2.36 21.38
N LEU A 308 0.08 1.40 20.77
CA LEU A 308 -0.48 0.45 19.82
C LEU A 308 -1.12 -0.73 20.55
N VAL A 309 -2.26 -1.19 20.06
CA VAL A 309 -2.93 -2.39 20.55
C VAL A 309 -2.69 -3.52 19.55
N ILE A 310 -1.83 -4.47 19.93
CA ILE A 310 -1.47 -5.59 19.02
C ILE A 310 -2.70 -6.48 18.81
N GLU A 311 -2.96 -6.84 17.55
CA GLU A 311 -4.01 -7.78 17.14
C GLU A 311 -3.37 -9.14 16.81
N ALA A 312 -4.06 -10.22 17.21
CA ALA A 312 -3.62 -11.60 16.98
C ALA A 312 -4.12 -12.12 15.61
#